data_216e2a4518fa36ac8fd903101a97429b
#
_entry.id   216e2a4518fa36ac8fd903101a97429b
#
_cell.length_a   1.000
_cell.length_b   1.000
_cell.length_c   1.000
_cell.angle_alpha   90.00
_cell.angle_beta   90.00
_cell.angle_gamma   90.00
#
_symmetry.space_group_name_H-M   'P 1'
#
loop_
_entity.id
_entity.type
_entity.pdbx_description
1 polymer ?
#
loop_
_entity_poly.entity_id
_entity_poly.type
_entity_poly.pdbx_seq_one_letter_code
_entity_poly.pdbx_strand_id
1 'polypeptide(L)'
;MKAIVRSPGSATVINAISTGCGSAFGIQLYVTAKASLKSSKRIFKADKDVDTTLMEICVRNVLDKFNVDTGIEIKTSSTLPVASGLSSRSATSNAVVLATYQAMINDGLIPEGSLNDSDILNLAIDSSLEAGVTITGAFDDASASFFGGLTITHNPRREIFHRGPMEEQNILIYMPNRKSPTAQSDVGRMKLLAPWVKLAFQEALKGNVYEALTLNGILYSAALSFDAGIALDALNSGALAAGLSGTGPSFVAIVPEENISGVQEAWSSYPGRVILTQADNMGTKVVDHG
;
A
#
# COMPACT_ATOMS: atom_id res chain seq x y z
N MET A 1 15.37 -18.17 16.33
CA MET A 1 13.99 -17.76 16.72
C MET A 1 13.21 -17.27 15.48
N LYS A 2 11.91 -17.01 15.63
CA LYS A 2 11.04 -16.59 14.52
C LYS A 2 10.56 -15.17 14.79
N ALA A 3 10.25 -14.43 13.71
CA ALA A 3 9.50 -13.17 13.80
C ALA A 3 8.32 -13.25 12.84
N ILE A 4 7.14 -12.80 13.26
CA ILE A 4 5.96 -12.70 12.40
C ILE A 4 5.52 -11.23 12.39
N VAL A 5 5.47 -10.65 11.20
CA VAL A 5 5.07 -9.27 10.97
C VAL A 5 3.86 -9.23 10.06
N ARG A 6 2.90 -8.38 10.41
CA ARG A 6 1.73 -8.08 9.59
C ARG A 6 1.79 -6.63 9.13
N SER A 7 1.61 -6.41 7.83
CA SER A 7 1.59 -5.08 7.19
C SER A 7 0.31 -4.89 6.40
N PRO A 8 -0.45 -3.80 6.61
CA PRO A 8 -1.66 -3.51 5.86
C PRO A 8 -1.32 -3.06 4.43
N GLY A 9 -2.26 -3.27 3.50
CA GLY A 9 -2.27 -2.53 2.25
C GLY A 9 -2.67 -1.08 2.47
N SER A 10 -2.72 -0.30 1.39
CA SER A 10 -3.22 1.06 1.43
C SER A 10 -4.14 1.38 0.25
N ALA A 11 -5.02 2.37 0.47
CA ALA A 11 -5.84 2.96 -0.56
C ALA A 11 -5.38 4.39 -0.82
N THR A 12 -5.27 4.77 -2.09
CA THR A 12 -4.72 6.04 -2.51
C THR A 12 -5.78 7.15 -2.41
N VAL A 13 -5.44 8.25 -1.75
CA VAL A 13 -6.19 9.51 -1.77
C VAL A 13 -5.67 10.40 -2.91
N ILE A 14 -4.36 10.60 -2.98
CA ILE A 14 -3.68 11.36 -4.04
C ILE A 14 -2.56 10.52 -4.63
N ASN A 15 -2.59 10.31 -5.93
CA ASN A 15 -1.52 9.61 -6.64
C ASN A 15 -0.35 10.55 -6.92
N ALA A 16 0.84 10.19 -6.45
CA ALA A 16 2.04 11.03 -6.51
C ALA A 16 2.70 11.11 -7.89
N ILE A 17 2.32 10.28 -8.87
CA ILE A 17 3.06 10.14 -10.14
C ILE A 17 3.11 11.46 -10.91
N SER A 18 2.03 12.27 -10.88
CA SER A 18 1.97 13.51 -11.65
C SER A 18 2.70 14.69 -11.00
N THR A 19 2.77 14.74 -9.68
CA THR A 19 3.24 15.92 -8.93
C THR A 19 4.41 15.66 -8.01
N GLY A 20 4.68 14.38 -7.68
CA GLY A 20 5.58 13.98 -6.61
C GLY A 20 4.97 14.07 -5.21
N CYS A 21 3.77 14.65 -5.07
CA CYS A 21 3.04 14.72 -3.81
C CYS A 21 1.93 13.68 -3.80
N GLY A 22 1.82 12.91 -2.73
CA GLY A 22 0.88 11.82 -2.61
C GLY A 22 0.16 11.78 -1.26
N SER A 23 -0.89 10.98 -1.19
CA SER A 23 -1.59 10.68 0.05
C SER A 23 -2.26 9.31 -0.06
N ALA A 24 -2.19 8.53 1.01
CA ALA A 24 -2.83 7.24 1.12
C ALA A 24 -3.23 6.96 2.57
N PHE A 25 -4.09 5.99 2.78
CA PHE A 25 -4.44 5.49 4.10
C PHE A 25 -4.40 3.96 4.16
N GLY A 26 -4.05 3.41 5.32
CA GLY A 26 -4.00 1.98 5.58
C GLY A 26 -5.38 1.32 5.50
N ILE A 27 -5.45 0.08 5.00
CA ILE A 27 -6.68 -0.72 4.94
C ILE A 27 -6.47 -2.10 5.56
N GLN A 28 -7.51 -2.67 6.17
CA GLN A 28 -7.46 -3.97 6.86
C GLN A 28 -7.45 -5.17 5.91
N LEU A 29 -6.57 -5.11 4.91
CA LEU A 29 -6.13 -6.22 4.08
C LEU A 29 -4.61 -6.31 4.20
N TYR A 30 -4.07 -7.50 4.46
CA TYR A 30 -2.72 -7.62 4.99
C TYR A 30 -1.81 -8.52 4.16
N VAL A 31 -0.51 -8.20 4.21
CA VAL A 31 0.57 -9.15 3.99
C VAL A 31 1.14 -9.55 5.35
N THR A 32 1.29 -10.84 5.58
CA THR A 32 1.98 -11.38 6.75
C THR A 32 3.27 -12.03 6.32
N ALA A 33 4.40 -11.59 6.87
CA ALA A 33 5.71 -12.18 6.65
C ALA A 33 6.19 -12.91 7.91
N LYS A 34 6.67 -14.14 7.73
CA LYS A 34 7.30 -14.94 8.75
C LYS A 34 8.76 -15.16 8.41
N ALA A 35 9.65 -14.66 9.24
CA ALA A 35 11.10 -14.81 9.11
C ALA A 35 11.64 -15.82 10.12
N SER A 36 12.61 -16.65 9.70
CA SER A 36 13.35 -17.57 10.58
C SER A 36 14.78 -17.68 10.09
N LEU A 37 15.76 -17.38 10.93
CA LEU A 37 17.16 -17.54 10.56
C LEU A 37 17.51 -19.02 10.37
N LYS A 38 18.45 -19.30 9.50
CA LYS A 38 18.98 -20.62 9.13
C LYS A 38 20.50 -20.56 9.10
N SER A 39 21.17 -21.70 9.18
CA SER A 39 22.63 -21.73 9.19
C SER A 39 23.29 -21.28 7.88
N SER A 40 22.69 -21.54 6.71
CA SER A 40 23.35 -21.21 5.43
C SER A 40 22.44 -21.00 4.23
N LYS A 41 21.15 -21.42 4.29
CA LYS A 41 20.25 -21.36 3.12
C LYS A 41 19.30 -20.19 3.20
N ARG A 42 19.13 -19.48 2.07
CA ARG A 42 18.06 -18.49 1.89
C ARG A 42 16.90 -19.15 1.15
N ILE A 43 15.70 -19.14 1.76
CA ILE A 43 14.50 -19.80 1.25
C ILE A 43 13.35 -18.80 1.26
N PHE A 44 12.71 -18.59 0.12
CA PHE A 44 11.59 -17.67 -0.04
C PHE A 44 10.36 -18.42 -0.53
N LYS A 45 9.22 -18.21 0.13
CA LYS A 45 7.95 -18.84 -0.20
C LYS A 45 6.82 -17.82 -0.08
N ALA A 46 5.97 -17.73 -1.08
CA ALA A 46 4.71 -17.00 -1.05
C ALA A 46 3.54 -17.98 -1.08
N ASP A 47 2.40 -17.61 -0.51
CA ASP A 47 1.16 -18.41 -0.52
C ASP A 47 0.45 -18.44 -1.88
N LYS A 48 0.86 -17.56 -2.79
CA LYS A 48 0.42 -17.46 -4.17
C LYS A 48 1.63 -17.63 -5.07
N ASP A 49 1.40 -18.02 -6.30
CA ASP A 49 2.47 -18.09 -7.32
C ASP A 49 2.89 -16.66 -7.71
N VAL A 50 3.67 -16.04 -6.85
CA VAL A 50 4.17 -14.67 -6.96
C VAL A 50 5.68 -14.69 -6.99
N ASP A 51 6.29 -13.86 -7.82
CA ASP A 51 7.73 -13.66 -7.89
C ASP A 51 8.30 -13.23 -6.52
N THR A 52 9.33 -13.92 -6.06
CA THR A 52 9.99 -13.71 -4.75
C THR A 52 11.13 -12.69 -4.80
N THR A 53 11.46 -12.14 -5.96
CA THR A 53 12.59 -11.21 -6.15
C THR A 53 12.57 -10.04 -5.16
N LEU A 54 11.39 -9.42 -4.93
CA LEU A 54 11.25 -8.35 -3.94
C LEU A 54 11.63 -8.82 -2.52
N MET A 55 11.20 -10.02 -2.13
CA MET A 55 11.52 -10.57 -0.80
C MET A 55 13.02 -10.83 -0.64
N GLU A 56 13.66 -11.33 -1.69
CA GLU A 56 15.10 -11.59 -1.72
C GLU A 56 15.92 -10.31 -1.57
N ILE A 57 15.53 -9.26 -2.29
CA ILE A 57 16.15 -7.93 -2.22
C ILE A 57 15.97 -7.32 -0.82
N CYS A 58 14.74 -7.38 -0.26
CA CYS A 58 14.47 -6.88 1.09
C CYS A 58 15.39 -7.55 2.14
N VAL A 59 15.48 -8.86 2.10
CA VAL A 59 16.34 -9.62 3.01
C VAL A 59 17.81 -9.24 2.83
N ARG A 60 18.29 -9.23 1.59
CA ARG A 60 19.68 -8.87 1.29
C ARG A 60 20.00 -7.48 1.84
N ASN A 61 19.17 -6.48 1.58
CA ASN A 61 19.42 -5.10 1.99
C ASN A 61 19.45 -4.95 3.52
N VAL A 62 18.63 -5.71 4.25
CA VAL A 62 18.69 -5.74 5.72
C VAL A 62 19.98 -6.41 6.20
N LEU A 63 20.34 -7.58 5.67
CA LEU A 63 21.55 -8.30 6.07
C LEU A 63 22.82 -7.49 5.77
N ASP A 64 22.91 -6.90 4.58
CA ASP A 64 24.04 -6.07 4.13
C ASP A 64 24.21 -4.81 5.00
N LYS A 65 23.09 -4.19 5.43
CA LYS A 65 23.11 -3.02 6.33
C LYS A 65 23.88 -3.28 7.62
N PHE A 66 23.87 -4.53 8.12
CA PHE A 66 24.53 -4.94 9.35
C PHE A 66 25.78 -5.81 9.13
N ASN A 67 26.19 -6.04 7.87
CA ASN A 67 27.28 -6.95 7.51
C ASN A 67 27.09 -8.35 8.09
N VAL A 68 25.85 -8.86 8.12
CA VAL A 68 25.52 -10.19 8.64
C VAL A 68 25.39 -11.17 7.47
N ASP A 69 26.20 -12.23 7.47
CA ASP A 69 26.07 -13.34 6.53
C ASP A 69 25.41 -14.55 7.21
N THR A 70 24.15 -14.73 6.93
CA THR A 70 23.35 -15.84 7.49
C THR A 70 22.29 -16.33 6.50
N GLY A 71 21.85 -17.56 6.67
CA GLY A 71 20.68 -18.08 5.98
C GLY A 71 19.40 -17.59 6.63
N ILE A 72 18.32 -17.53 5.85
CA ILE A 72 16.99 -17.13 6.31
C ILE A 72 15.89 -17.83 5.50
N GLU A 73 14.82 -18.19 6.17
CA GLU A 73 13.57 -18.60 5.51
C GLU A 73 12.52 -17.52 5.72
N ILE A 74 11.98 -16.99 4.60
CA ILE A 74 10.86 -16.05 4.58
C ILE A 74 9.65 -16.76 3.96
N LYS A 75 8.52 -16.68 4.68
CA LYS A 75 7.21 -17.11 4.16
C LYS A 75 6.25 -15.94 4.23
N THR A 76 5.58 -15.65 3.12
CA THR A 76 4.53 -14.63 3.09
C THR A 76 3.18 -15.23 2.77
N SER A 77 2.14 -14.65 3.38
CA SER A 77 0.74 -14.87 3.01
C SER A 77 0.02 -13.53 2.85
N SER A 78 -1.00 -13.46 1.99
CA SER A 78 -1.64 -12.21 1.66
C SER A 78 -3.14 -12.34 1.46
N THR A 79 -3.91 -11.47 2.16
CA THR A 79 -5.33 -11.24 1.86
C THR A 79 -5.53 -10.16 0.80
N LEU A 80 -4.47 -9.38 0.45
CA LEU A 80 -4.51 -8.39 -0.61
C LEU A 80 -4.63 -9.06 -1.99
N PRO A 81 -5.48 -8.54 -2.88
CA PRO A 81 -5.50 -8.95 -4.27
C PRO A 81 -4.21 -8.55 -5.00
N VAL A 82 -3.73 -9.42 -5.88
CA VAL A 82 -2.50 -9.16 -6.66
C VAL A 82 -2.78 -8.12 -7.76
N ALA A 83 -1.86 -7.16 -7.96
CA ALA A 83 -1.93 -6.12 -8.99
C ALA A 83 -3.25 -5.32 -8.97
N SER A 84 -3.67 -4.93 -7.78
CA SER A 84 -4.97 -4.31 -7.52
C SER A 84 -4.93 -2.78 -7.35
N GLY A 85 -3.77 -2.15 -7.24
CA GLY A 85 -3.67 -0.74 -6.85
C GLY A 85 -3.90 -0.50 -5.34
N LEU A 86 -3.76 -1.56 -4.52
CA LEU A 86 -3.93 -1.52 -3.06
C LEU A 86 -2.58 -1.74 -2.32
N SER A 87 -1.50 -1.32 -2.94
CA SER A 87 -0.15 -1.26 -2.36
C SER A 87 0.40 -2.59 -1.81
N SER A 88 0.01 -3.72 -2.41
CA SER A 88 0.46 -5.05 -1.96
C SER A 88 2.00 -5.20 -1.95
N ARG A 89 2.71 -4.50 -2.85
CA ARG A 89 4.18 -4.52 -2.90
C ARG A 89 4.81 -3.74 -1.76
N SER A 90 4.27 -2.56 -1.43
CA SER A 90 4.69 -1.78 -0.26
C SER A 90 4.44 -2.56 1.04
N ALA A 91 3.27 -3.19 1.18
CA ALA A 91 2.97 -4.06 2.32
C ALA A 91 3.93 -5.26 2.41
N THR A 92 4.31 -5.85 1.26
CA THR A 92 5.29 -6.96 1.23
C THR A 92 6.67 -6.49 1.68
N SER A 93 7.19 -5.38 1.12
CA SER A 93 8.51 -4.88 1.50
C SER A 93 8.56 -4.45 2.96
N ASN A 94 7.55 -3.73 3.47
CA ASN A 94 7.45 -3.36 4.88
C ASN A 94 7.45 -4.59 5.79
N ALA A 95 6.62 -5.60 5.47
CA ALA A 95 6.52 -6.81 6.29
C ALA A 95 7.83 -7.62 6.28
N VAL A 96 8.47 -7.79 5.12
CA VAL A 96 9.69 -8.61 4.99
C VAL A 96 10.89 -7.92 5.62
N VAL A 97 11.05 -6.60 5.41
CA VAL A 97 12.14 -5.83 6.03
C VAL A 97 12.04 -5.89 7.55
N LEU A 98 10.86 -5.58 8.12
CA LEU A 98 10.68 -5.60 9.57
C LEU A 98 10.80 -7.02 10.13
N ALA A 99 10.27 -8.04 9.45
CA ALA A 99 10.39 -9.43 9.91
C ALA A 99 11.85 -9.93 9.91
N THR A 100 12.63 -9.55 8.89
CA THR A 100 14.06 -9.88 8.82
C THR A 100 14.83 -9.19 9.95
N TYR A 101 14.61 -7.89 10.13
CA TYR A 101 15.23 -7.11 11.19
C TYR A 101 14.91 -7.68 12.58
N GLN A 102 13.62 -7.97 12.85
CA GLN A 102 13.19 -8.52 14.13
C GLN A 102 13.75 -9.94 14.37
N ALA A 103 13.86 -10.78 13.33
CA ALA A 103 14.46 -12.11 13.47
C ALA A 103 15.93 -12.04 13.85
N MET A 104 16.69 -11.04 13.34
CA MET A 104 18.07 -10.82 13.71
C MET A 104 18.22 -10.36 15.17
N ILE A 105 17.31 -9.51 15.66
CA ILE A 105 17.26 -9.13 17.09
C ILE A 105 16.97 -10.35 17.96
N ASN A 106 15.94 -11.12 17.61
CA ASN A 106 15.53 -12.30 18.40
C ASN A 106 16.64 -13.36 18.50
N ASP A 107 17.49 -13.47 17.48
CA ASP A 107 18.65 -14.39 17.49
C ASP A 107 19.95 -13.76 18.04
N GLY A 108 19.88 -12.51 18.54
CA GLY A 108 21.01 -11.81 19.17
C GLY A 108 22.12 -11.39 18.20
N LEU A 109 21.84 -11.32 16.89
CA LEU A 109 22.82 -10.89 15.90
C LEU A 109 23.01 -9.38 15.88
N ILE A 110 21.99 -8.61 16.26
CA ILE A 110 22.01 -7.15 16.35
C ILE A 110 21.27 -6.70 17.61
N PRO A 111 21.63 -5.54 18.20
CA PRO A 111 20.89 -4.97 19.32
C PRO A 111 19.49 -4.49 18.91
N GLU A 112 18.57 -4.53 19.86
CA GLU A 112 17.27 -3.87 19.71
C GLU A 112 17.47 -2.35 19.56
N GLY A 113 16.62 -1.70 18.74
CA GLY A 113 16.71 -0.25 18.48
C GLY A 113 17.84 0.18 17.55
N SER A 114 18.53 -0.77 16.86
CA SER A 114 19.59 -0.45 15.88
C SER A 114 19.06 0.31 14.65
N LEU A 115 17.76 0.22 14.35
CA LEU A 115 17.06 1.01 13.33
C LEU A 115 15.82 1.65 13.96
N ASN A 116 15.54 2.89 13.54
CA ASN A 116 14.26 3.54 13.82
C ASN A 116 13.23 3.23 12.70
N ASP A 117 11.98 3.62 12.89
CA ASP A 117 10.89 3.40 11.94
C ASP A 117 11.19 3.97 10.53
N SER A 118 11.83 5.15 10.48
CA SER A 118 12.19 5.78 9.20
C SER A 118 13.27 4.99 8.47
N ASP A 119 14.24 4.41 9.18
CA ASP A 119 15.28 3.57 8.60
C ASP A 119 14.68 2.30 7.99
N ILE A 120 13.75 1.65 8.71
CA ILE A 120 13.06 0.44 8.26
C ILE A 120 12.20 0.74 7.03
N LEU A 121 11.41 1.82 7.07
CA LEU A 121 10.60 2.26 5.94
C LEU A 121 11.48 2.58 4.71
N ASN A 122 12.59 3.28 4.90
CA ASN A 122 13.51 3.61 3.81
C ASN A 122 14.14 2.36 3.17
N LEU A 123 14.55 1.37 3.97
CA LEU A 123 15.03 0.08 3.46
C LEU A 123 13.97 -0.65 2.63
N ALA A 124 12.69 -0.62 3.05
CA ALA A 124 11.58 -1.22 2.31
C ALA A 124 11.36 -0.53 0.96
N ILE A 125 11.43 0.80 0.93
CA ILE A 125 11.29 1.60 -0.30
C ILE A 125 12.47 1.38 -1.23
N ASP A 126 13.70 1.41 -0.73
CA ASP A 126 14.91 1.18 -1.53
C ASP A 126 14.89 -0.22 -2.16
N SER A 127 14.44 -1.22 -1.41
CA SER A 127 14.25 -2.59 -1.91
C SER A 127 13.18 -2.65 -3.02
N SER A 128 12.11 -1.89 -2.89
CA SER A 128 11.04 -1.82 -3.91
C SER A 128 11.49 -1.12 -5.19
N LEU A 129 12.32 -0.08 -5.08
CA LEU A 129 12.94 0.62 -6.21
C LEU A 129 13.93 -0.29 -6.93
N GLU A 130 14.79 -0.97 -6.18
CA GLU A 130 15.77 -1.90 -6.73
C GLU A 130 15.11 -3.10 -7.46
N ALA A 131 14.00 -3.61 -6.91
CA ALA A 131 13.21 -4.66 -7.54
C ALA A 131 12.44 -4.18 -8.80
N GLY A 132 12.45 -2.86 -9.11
CA GLY A 132 11.74 -2.29 -10.24
C GLY A 132 10.21 -2.41 -10.15
N VAL A 133 9.67 -2.59 -8.95
CA VAL A 133 8.23 -2.81 -8.73
C VAL A 133 7.44 -1.51 -8.49
N THR A 134 8.12 -0.38 -8.45
CA THR A 134 7.53 0.95 -8.28
C THR A 134 8.19 1.96 -9.21
N ILE A 135 7.47 3.03 -9.57
CA ILE A 135 7.95 4.13 -10.43
C ILE A 135 8.68 5.20 -9.60
N THR A 136 8.12 5.53 -8.43
CA THR A 136 8.56 6.67 -7.61
C THR A 136 9.02 6.28 -6.20
N GLY A 137 9.10 4.97 -5.89
CA GLY A 137 9.25 4.46 -4.53
C GLY A 137 7.92 4.35 -3.77
N ALA A 138 6.83 4.95 -4.28
CA ALA A 138 5.50 4.95 -3.68
C ALA A 138 5.53 5.26 -2.17
N PHE A 139 6.22 6.35 -1.80
CA PHE A 139 6.43 6.71 -0.39
C PHE A 139 5.13 6.97 0.35
N ASP A 140 4.10 7.53 -0.33
CA ASP A 140 2.73 7.69 0.14
C ASP A 140 2.11 6.35 0.56
N ASP A 141 2.12 5.38 -0.35
CA ASP A 141 1.58 4.03 -0.11
C ASP A 141 2.39 3.29 0.97
N ALA A 142 3.73 3.35 0.88
CA ALA A 142 4.61 2.67 1.82
C ALA A 142 4.48 3.24 3.23
N SER A 143 4.38 4.57 3.39
CA SER A 143 4.21 5.21 4.68
C SER A 143 2.84 4.95 5.29
N ALA A 144 1.76 4.99 4.50
CA ALA A 144 0.41 4.65 4.97
C ALA A 144 0.32 3.18 5.43
N SER A 145 0.92 2.26 4.68
CA SER A 145 1.05 0.84 5.05
C SER A 145 1.92 0.65 6.31
N PHE A 146 3.02 1.40 6.42
CA PHE A 146 3.95 1.23 7.54
C PHE A 146 3.41 1.80 8.84
N PHE A 147 2.90 3.01 8.80
CA PHE A 147 2.44 3.70 10.00
C PHE A 147 0.97 3.48 10.34
N GLY A 148 0.16 3.05 9.38
CA GLY A 148 -1.30 3.05 9.50
C GLY A 148 -1.90 4.45 9.39
N GLY A 149 -3.22 4.53 9.31
CA GLY A 149 -3.95 5.78 9.15
C GLY A 149 -3.66 6.50 7.84
N LEU A 150 -3.91 7.80 7.83
CA LEU A 150 -3.68 8.70 6.70
C LEU A 150 -2.26 9.26 6.73
N THR A 151 -1.59 9.25 5.57
CA THR A 151 -0.35 10.00 5.35
C THR A 151 -0.48 10.93 4.14
N ILE A 152 0.08 12.15 4.24
CA ILE A 152 0.21 13.10 3.15
C ILE A 152 1.70 13.40 2.99
N THR A 153 2.24 13.22 1.79
CA THR A 153 3.69 13.09 1.59
C THR A 153 4.21 13.85 0.38
N HIS A 154 5.54 14.09 0.41
CA HIS A 154 6.33 14.45 -0.76
C HIS A 154 7.27 13.28 -1.09
N ASN A 155 6.92 12.46 -2.07
CA ASN A 155 7.62 11.20 -2.36
C ASN A 155 9.10 11.37 -2.71
N PRO A 156 9.52 12.29 -3.61
CA PRO A 156 10.93 12.45 -3.95
C PRO A 156 11.83 12.83 -2.78
N ARG A 157 11.30 13.53 -1.76
CA ARG A 157 12.04 13.93 -0.56
C ARG A 157 11.87 12.95 0.59
N ARG A 158 10.96 11.97 0.46
CA ARG A 158 10.53 11.08 1.56
C ARG A 158 10.13 11.86 2.80
N GLU A 159 9.33 12.89 2.60
CA GLU A 159 8.87 13.81 3.64
C GLU A 159 7.37 13.57 3.89
N ILE A 160 6.99 13.47 5.17
CA ILE A 160 5.59 13.36 5.60
C ILE A 160 5.15 14.74 6.07
N PHE A 161 4.18 15.34 5.37
CA PHE A 161 3.57 16.61 5.75
C PHE A 161 2.51 16.45 6.82
N HIS A 162 1.77 15.34 6.76
CA HIS A 162 0.75 15.00 7.74
C HIS A 162 0.69 13.49 7.94
N ARG A 163 0.46 13.09 9.19
CA ARG A 163 0.16 11.72 9.59
C ARG A 163 -0.86 11.75 10.73
N GLY A 164 -1.92 10.98 10.60
CA GLY A 164 -2.97 10.89 11.62
C GLY A 164 -3.88 9.70 11.39
N PRO A 165 -4.79 9.41 12.32
CA PRO A 165 -5.77 8.35 12.12
C PRO A 165 -6.70 8.70 10.95
N MET A 166 -7.11 7.69 10.21
CA MET A 166 -8.25 7.75 9.31
C MET A 166 -9.52 7.48 10.11
N GLU A 167 -10.61 8.18 9.78
CA GLU A 167 -11.91 7.92 10.41
C GLU A 167 -12.32 6.45 10.28
N GLU A 168 -12.98 5.92 11.30
CA GLU A 168 -13.51 4.55 11.31
C GLU A 168 -14.77 4.47 10.45
N GLN A 169 -14.56 4.40 9.14
CA GLN A 169 -15.61 4.21 8.15
C GLN A 169 -15.44 2.85 7.45
N ASN A 170 -16.55 2.33 6.93
CA ASN A 170 -16.50 1.16 6.07
C ASN A 170 -15.92 1.53 4.71
N ILE A 171 -15.09 0.64 4.19
CA ILE A 171 -14.43 0.79 2.91
C ILE A 171 -14.87 -0.33 2.00
N LEU A 172 -15.52 0.00 0.91
CA LEU A 172 -15.80 -0.92 -0.16
C LEU A 172 -14.73 -0.79 -1.25
N ILE A 173 -14.26 -1.94 -1.71
CA ILE A 173 -13.27 -2.02 -2.77
C ILE A 173 -13.88 -2.81 -3.92
N TYR A 174 -14.13 -2.16 -5.04
CA TYR A 174 -14.49 -2.84 -6.26
C TYR A 174 -13.25 -3.29 -7.03
N MET A 175 -13.20 -4.57 -7.34
CA MET A 175 -12.13 -5.25 -8.07
C MET A 175 -12.65 -5.74 -9.43
N PRO A 176 -12.37 -5.05 -10.54
CA PRO A 176 -12.73 -5.56 -11.85
C PRO A 176 -11.95 -6.83 -12.21
N ASN A 177 -12.51 -7.66 -13.09
CA ASN A 177 -11.84 -8.88 -13.61
C ASN A 177 -10.64 -8.58 -14.54
N ARG A 178 -10.06 -7.40 -14.45
CA ARG A 178 -8.95 -6.90 -15.25
C ARG A 178 -7.74 -6.65 -14.34
N LYS A 179 -6.55 -7.02 -14.80
CA LYS A 179 -5.28 -6.70 -14.14
C LYS A 179 -4.71 -5.42 -14.76
N SER A 180 -4.11 -4.55 -13.95
CA SER A 180 -3.41 -3.34 -14.41
C SER A 180 -2.04 -3.24 -13.71
N PRO A 181 -0.96 -3.75 -14.33
CA PRO A 181 0.38 -3.61 -13.76
C PRO A 181 0.84 -2.13 -13.80
N THR A 182 1.25 -1.58 -12.65
CA THR A 182 1.73 -0.20 -12.51
C THR A 182 2.84 0.17 -13.50
N ALA A 183 3.76 -0.77 -13.77
CA ALA A 183 4.87 -0.55 -14.69
C ALA A 183 4.44 -0.28 -16.16
N GLN A 184 3.21 -0.60 -16.52
CA GLN A 184 2.64 -0.37 -17.86
C GLN A 184 1.74 0.88 -17.92
N SER A 185 1.63 1.65 -16.84
CA SER A 185 0.80 2.84 -16.80
C SER A 185 1.38 3.96 -17.65
N ASP A 186 0.52 4.70 -18.35
CA ASP A 186 0.92 5.85 -19.17
C ASP A 186 1.27 7.06 -18.28
N VAL A 187 2.54 7.12 -17.85
CA VAL A 187 3.07 8.20 -17.01
C VAL A 187 2.95 9.56 -17.71
N GLY A 188 3.08 9.60 -19.05
CA GLY A 188 2.94 10.82 -19.84
C GLY A 188 1.55 11.44 -19.68
N ARG A 189 0.50 10.65 -19.86
CA ARG A 189 -0.89 11.09 -19.66
C ARG A 189 -1.16 11.51 -18.21
N MET A 190 -0.65 10.74 -17.23
CA MET A 190 -0.82 11.11 -15.82
C MET A 190 -0.19 12.46 -15.49
N LYS A 191 0.98 12.78 -16.05
CA LYS A 191 1.64 14.08 -15.85
C LYS A 191 0.86 15.28 -16.41
N LEU A 192 0.01 15.09 -17.41
CA LEU A 192 -0.88 16.14 -17.91
C LEU A 192 -1.89 16.61 -16.85
N LEU A 193 -2.19 15.76 -15.87
CA LEU A 193 -3.14 16.07 -14.79
C LEU A 193 -2.53 16.91 -13.66
N ALA A 194 -1.23 17.19 -13.67
CA ALA A 194 -0.54 17.82 -12.55
C ALA A 194 -1.20 19.09 -11.99
N PRO A 195 -1.75 20.03 -12.80
CA PRO A 195 -2.44 21.21 -12.26
C PRO A 195 -3.66 20.87 -11.40
N TRP A 196 -4.46 19.89 -11.84
CA TRP A 196 -5.71 19.50 -11.15
C TRP A 196 -5.43 18.57 -9.95
N VAL A 197 -4.43 17.69 -10.06
CA VAL A 197 -3.98 16.87 -8.93
C VAL A 197 -3.41 17.74 -7.80
N LYS A 198 -2.77 18.88 -8.12
CA LYS A 198 -2.36 19.86 -7.10
C LYS A 198 -3.56 20.44 -6.35
N LEU A 199 -4.69 20.68 -7.00
CA LEU A 199 -5.91 21.14 -6.32
C LEU A 199 -6.43 20.06 -5.36
N ALA A 200 -6.52 18.81 -5.82
CA ALA A 200 -6.91 17.69 -4.95
C ALA A 200 -5.95 17.53 -3.75
N PHE A 201 -4.64 17.68 -3.98
CA PHE A 201 -3.65 17.62 -2.92
C PHE A 201 -3.81 18.76 -1.90
N GLN A 202 -4.16 19.97 -2.35
CA GLN A 202 -4.44 21.10 -1.46
C GLN A 202 -5.68 20.85 -0.59
N GLU A 203 -6.71 20.18 -1.14
CA GLU A 203 -7.88 19.78 -0.35
C GLU A 203 -7.49 18.73 0.71
N ALA A 204 -6.65 17.74 0.37
CA ALA A 204 -6.14 16.78 1.35
C ALA A 204 -5.39 17.46 2.51
N LEU A 205 -4.53 18.46 2.20
CA LEU A 205 -3.81 19.24 3.22
C LEU A 205 -4.72 20.06 4.14
N LYS A 206 -5.91 20.47 3.66
CA LYS A 206 -6.94 21.15 4.48
C LYS A 206 -7.75 20.19 5.34
N GLY A 207 -7.59 18.88 5.17
CA GLY A 207 -8.38 17.84 5.83
C GLY A 207 -9.61 17.37 5.02
N ASN A 208 -9.87 17.93 3.83
CA ASN A 208 -10.96 17.52 2.94
C ASN A 208 -10.56 16.25 2.16
N VAL A 209 -10.33 15.16 2.90
CA VAL A 209 -9.72 13.91 2.38
C VAL A 209 -10.67 13.21 1.40
N TYR A 210 -11.98 13.28 1.64
CA TYR A 210 -13.00 12.61 0.82
C TYR A 210 -13.14 13.28 -0.55
N GLU A 211 -13.19 14.60 -0.58
CA GLU A 211 -13.20 15.39 -1.81
C GLU A 211 -11.92 15.17 -2.60
N ALA A 212 -10.79 15.14 -1.91
CA ALA A 212 -9.48 14.90 -2.50
C ALA A 212 -9.39 13.52 -3.17
N LEU A 213 -9.85 12.46 -2.47
CA LEU A 213 -9.90 11.09 -3.00
C LEU A 213 -10.78 11.03 -4.26
N THR A 214 -11.96 11.60 -4.20
CA THR A 214 -12.92 11.57 -5.31
C THR A 214 -12.39 12.31 -6.51
N LEU A 215 -11.91 13.54 -6.33
CA LEU A 215 -11.36 14.35 -7.43
C LEU A 215 -10.15 13.65 -8.07
N ASN A 216 -9.20 13.20 -7.26
CA ASN A 216 -8.03 12.47 -7.76
C ASN A 216 -8.43 11.18 -8.49
N GLY A 217 -9.34 10.39 -7.92
CA GLY A 217 -9.78 9.12 -8.50
C GLY A 217 -10.46 9.28 -9.85
N ILE A 218 -11.31 10.31 -10.04
CA ILE A 218 -11.95 10.63 -11.32
C ILE A 218 -10.91 11.08 -12.35
N LEU A 219 -9.97 11.96 -11.97
CA LEU A 219 -8.91 12.44 -12.86
C LEU A 219 -8.06 11.26 -13.37
N TYR A 220 -7.62 10.38 -12.48
CA TYR A 220 -6.79 9.23 -12.87
C TYR A 220 -7.60 8.18 -13.65
N SER A 221 -8.91 8.03 -13.39
CA SER A 221 -9.78 7.20 -14.23
C SER A 221 -9.76 7.66 -15.68
N ALA A 222 -9.88 8.99 -15.91
CA ALA A 222 -9.82 9.56 -17.26
C ALA A 222 -8.45 9.37 -17.92
N ALA A 223 -7.33 9.60 -17.19
CA ALA A 223 -5.99 9.43 -17.73
C ALA A 223 -5.67 7.98 -18.10
N LEU A 224 -6.12 7.02 -17.32
CA LEU A 224 -5.80 5.60 -17.43
C LEU A 224 -6.88 4.78 -18.15
N SER A 225 -7.91 5.46 -18.69
CA SER A 225 -9.02 4.84 -19.44
C SER A 225 -9.78 3.79 -18.61
N PHE A 226 -10.04 4.12 -17.34
CA PHE A 226 -11.01 3.44 -16.51
C PHE A 226 -12.35 4.16 -16.55
N ASP A 227 -13.43 3.43 -16.33
CA ASP A 227 -14.77 3.99 -16.29
C ASP A 227 -15.00 4.74 -14.97
N ALA A 228 -15.06 6.08 -15.05
CA ALA A 228 -15.37 6.91 -13.90
C ALA A 228 -16.81 6.73 -13.39
N GLY A 229 -17.71 6.14 -14.21
CA GLY A 229 -19.07 5.78 -13.82
C GLY A 229 -19.09 4.91 -12.57
N ILE A 230 -18.10 4.03 -12.39
CA ILE A 230 -17.99 3.17 -11.19
C ILE A 230 -17.93 4.02 -9.90
N ALA A 231 -17.17 5.11 -9.90
CA ALA A 231 -17.09 6.01 -8.74
C ALA A 231 -18.39 6.83 -8.59
N LEU A 232 -18.96 7.31 -9.70
CA LEU A 232 -20.20 8.09 -9.68
C LEU A 232 -21.41 7.27 -9.17
N ASP A 233 -21.50 6.01 -9.55
CA ASP A 233 -22.57 5.12 -9.08
C ASP A 233 -22.46 4.84 -7.58
N ALA A 234 -21.24 4.71 -7.05
CA ALA A 234 -21.02 4.60 -5.60
C ALA A 234 -21.47 5.87 -4.87
N LEU A 235 -21.09 7.06 -5.38
CA LEU A 235 -21.52 8.34 -4.80
C LEU A 235 -23.03 8.51 -4.85
N ASN A 236 -23.67 8.17 -5.98
CA ASN A 236 -25.12 8.21 -6.14
C ASN A 236 -25.85 7.25 -5.19
N SER A 237 -25.18 6.18 -4.76
CA SER A 237 -25.67 5.19 -3.79
C SER A 237 -25.29 5.52 -2.34
N GLY A 238 -24.79 6.74 -2.08
CA GLY A 238 -24.56 7.26 -0.73
C GLY A 238 -23.14 7.05 -0.19
N ALA A 239 -22.16 6.73 -1.03
CA ALA A 239 -20.76 6.79 -0.60
C ALA A 239 -20.33 8.24 -0.31
N LEU A 240 -19.55 8.46 0.74
CA LEU A 240 -18.98 9.77 1.11
C LEU A 240 -17.85 10.18 0.15
N ALA A 241 -17.13 9.21 -0.37
CA ALA A 241 -16.09 9.39 -1.36
C ALA A 241 -15.95 8.13 -2.20
N ALA A 242 -15.59 8.27 -3.47
CA ALA A 242 -15.28 7.13 -4.32
C ALA A 242 -14.29 7.52 -5.43
N GLY A 243 -13.33 6.63 -5.75
CA GLY A 243 -12.37 6.90 -6.80
C GLY A 243 -11.45 5.73 -7.12
N LEU A 244 -10.69 5.85 -8.21
CA LEU A 244 -9.67 4.90 -8.60
C LEU A 244 -8.51 4.95 -7.59
N SER A 245 -8.06 3.80 -7.10
CA SER A 245 -6.91 3.70 -6.19
C SER A 245 -5.62 3.45 -6.94
N GLY A 246 -4.61 4.28 -6.71
CA GLY A 246 -3.30 4.18 -7.34
C GLY A 246 -3.39 4.31 -8.87
N THR A 247 -2.81 3.33 -9.56
CA THR A 247 -2.92 3.17 -11.02
C THR A 247 -4.02 2.17 -11.40
N GLY A 248 -4.90 1.86 -10.46
CA GLY A 248 -5.97 0.89 -10.62
C GLY A 248 -5.49 -0.57 -10.59
N PRO A 249 -6.37 -1.49 -10.92
CA PRO A 249 -7.71 -1.29 -11.47
C PRO A 249 -8.82 -1.12 -10.41
N SER A 250 -8.50 -1.19 -9.10
CA SER A 250 -9.52 -1.10 -8.06
C SER A 250 -10.07 0.30 -7.90
N PHE A 251 -11.36 0.37 -7.61
CA PHE A 251 -12.02 1.56 -7.07
C PHE A 251 -12.25 1.36 -5.57
N VAL A 252 -12.10 2.44 -4.83
CA VAL A 252 -12.33 2.47 -3.38
C VAL A 252 -13.44 3.44 -3.09
N ALA A 253 -14.37 3.07 -2.22
CA ALA A 253 -15.41 3.94 -1.70
C ALA A 253 -15.40 3.93 -0.17
N ILE A 254 -15.56 5.11 0.43
CA ILE A 254 -15.77 5.31 1.86
C ILE A 254 -17.28 5.40 2.06
N VAL A 255 -17.86 4.51 2.88
CA VAL A 255 -19.30 4.28 2.89
C VAL A 255 -19.83 4.22 4.32
N PRO A 256 -20.84 5.04 4.68
CA PRO A 256 -21.59 4.86 5.92
C PRO A 256 -22.25 3.47 5.99
N GLU A 257 -22.44 2.94 7.19
CA GLU A 257 -22.94 1.57 7.36
C GLU A 257 -24.30 1.36 6.69
N GLU A 258 -25.19 2.32 6.80
CA GLU A 258 -26.53 2.30 6.20
C GLU A 258 -26.54 2.24 4.66
N ASN A 259 -25.45 2.66 4.01
CA ASN A 259 -25.34 2.73 2.53
C ASN A 259 -24.52 1.58 1.92
N ILE A 260 -23.94 0.68 2.73
CA ILE A 260 -23.13 -0.45 2.25
C ILE A 260 -23.87 -1.28 1.19
N SER A 261 -25.10 -1.69 1.50
CA SER A 261 -25.89 -2.54 0.59
C SER A 261 -26.19 -1.83 -0.73
N GLY A 262 -26.50 -0.52 -0.70
CA GLY A 262 -26.77 0.27 -1.90
C GLY A 262 -25.55 0.38 -2.82
N VAL A 263 -24.36 0.65 -2.25
CA VAL A 263 -23.13 0.72 -3.05
C VAL A 263 -22.74 -0.68 -3.57
N GLN A 264 -22.92 -1.75 -2.80
CA GLN A 264 -22.67 -3.11 -3.26
C GLN A 264 -23.61 -3.49 -4.42
N GLU A 265 -24.88 -3.13 -4.36
CA GLU A 265 -25.84 -3.36 -5.43
C GLU A 265 -25.46 -2.59 -6.70
N ALA A 266 -25.13 -1.30 -6.59
CA ALA A 266 -24.66 -0.50 -7.72
C ALA A 266 -23.43 -1.12 -8.39
N TRP A 267 -22.46 -1.56 -7.61
CA TRP A 267 -21.26 -2.19 -8.13
C TRP A 267 -21.43 -3.63 -8.62
N SER A 268 -22.53 -4.30 -8.26
CA SER A 268 -22.84 -5.65 -8.77
C SER A 268 -23.18 -5.66 -10.26
N SER A 269 -23.56 -4.51 -10.84
CA SER A 269 -23.78 -4.33 -12.27
C SER A 269 -22.50 -4.41 -13.12
N TYR A 270 -21.33 -4.25 -12.48
CA TYR A 270 -20.03 -4.31 -13.14
C TYR A 270 -19.37 -5.70 -12.98
N PRO A 271 -18.68 -6.22 -14.02
CA PRO A 271 -18.02 -7.52 -13.94
C PRO A 271 -16.80 -7.47 -13.02
N GLY A 272 -16.92 -8.01 -11.82
CA GLY A 272 -15.87 -7.97 -10.81
C GLY A 272 -16.33 -8.54 -9.48
N ARG A 273 -15.67 -8.12 -8.41
CA ARG A 273 -16.07 -8.45 -7.04
C ARG A 273 -15.91 -7.25 -6.13
N VAL A 274 -16.72 -7.20 -5.08
CA VAL A 274 -16.64 -6.19 -4.04
C VAL A 274 -16.07 -6.81 -2.76
N ILE A 275 -15.18 -6.09 -2.11
CA ILE A 275 -14.58 -6.47 -0.82
C ILE A 275 -14.97 -5.38 0.18
N LEU A 276 -15.54 -5.79 1.32
CA LEU A 276 -15.76 -4.91 2.47
C LEU A 276 -14.56 -5.00 3.41
N THR A 277 -14.05 -3.85 3.83
CA THR A 277 -12.96 -3.72 4.80
C THR A 277 -13.13 -2.43 5.60
N GLN A 278 -12.13 -2.08 6.40
CA GLN A 278 -12.07 -0.84 7.19
C GLN A 278 -10.68 -0.20 7.08
N ALA A 279 -10.55 1.06 7.54
CA ALA A 279 -9.26 1.70 7.67
C ALA A 279 -8.38 0.95 8.70
N ASP A 280 -7.10 0.81 8.40
CA ASP A 280 -6.11 0.32 9.35
C ASP A 280 -5.32 1.50 9.93
N ASN A 281 -5.52 1.77 11.21
CA ASN A 281 -4.81 2.83 11.94
C ASN A 281 -3.58 2.30 12.73
N MET A 282 -3.29 0.99 12.63
CA MET A 282 -2.22 0.35 13.40
C MET A 282 -0.90 0.24 12.63
N GLY A 283 -0.97 0.09 11.31
CA GLY A 283 0.20 -0.06 10.46
C GLY A 283 0.92 -1.42 10.57
N THR A 284 2.15 -1.42 10.09
CA THR A 284 3.04 -2.59 10.10
C THR A 284 3.53 -2.87 11.52
N LYS A 285 3.35 -4.10 11.99
CA LYS A 285 3.72 -4.48 13.36
C LYS A 285 4.16 -5.92 13.48
N VAL A 286 5.03 -6.18 14.45
CA VAL A 286 5.34 -7.52 14.91
C VAL A 286 4.11 -8.07 15.64
N VAL A 287 3.65 -9.25 15.24
CA VAL A 287 2.47 -9.93 15.84
C VAL A 287 2.85 -11.14 16.66
N ASP A 288 4.07 -11.67 16.48
CA ASP A 288 4.65 -12.73 17.27
C ASP A 288 6.18 -12.64 17.22
N HIS A 289 6.80 -12.74 18.37
CA HIS A 289 8.26 -12.69 18.54
C HIS A 289 8.93 -14.08 18.51
N GLY A 290 8.15 -15.19 18.43
CA GLY A 290 8.64 -16.57 18.31
C GLY A 290 8.88 -17.30 19.60
#